data_881eef511fc844751fd45b12aaea4eeb
#
_entry.id   881eef511fc844751fd45b12aaea4eeb
#
_cell.length_a   1.000
_cell.length_b   1.000
_cell.length_c   1.000
_cell.angle_alpha   90.00
_cell.angle_beta   90.00
_cell.angle_gamma   90.00
#
_symmetry.space_group_name_H-M   'P 1'
#
loop_
_entity.id
_entity.type
_entity.pdbx_description
1 polymer ?
#
loop_
_entity_poly.entity_id
_entity_poly.type
_entity_poly.pdbx_seq_one_letter_code
_entity_poly.pdbx_strand_id
1 'polypeptide(L)'
;MWELYDALLAGLPRSGCVTRTVPGRRWTLAETDLGGAGCAMSTEGSSIAPRFPHGIEGMRIKVAAEAAKSWNFTEAGLGIAVMNAFYNTSVRILEKHPQPGDYPDSACEFILPDCDIVLITGSSLVNKTLPRLLELCRGAYVVLTGPTVPLCPALLELGIDRLAGMVVTD
;
A
#
# COMPACT_ATOMS: atom_id res chain seq x y z
N MET A 1 6.65 -0.12 -21.78
CA MET A 1 5.70 0.74 -21.03
C MET A 1 4.86 -0.09 -20.06
N TRP A 2 4.38 -1.27 -20.45
CA TRP A 2 3.49 -2.09 -19.60
C TRP A 2 4.20 -3.08 -18.68
N GLU A 3 5.53 -3.23 -18.79
CA GLU A 3 6.35 -4.19 -18.03
C GLU A 3 6.12 -4.14 -16.51
N LEU A 4 5.96 -2.92 -15.95
CA LEU A 4 5.63 -2.75 -14.53
C LEU A 4 4.27 -3.36 -14.18
N TYR A 5 3.25 -3.07 -15.00
CA TYR A 5 1.90 -3.59 -14.77
C TYR A 5 1.84 -5.10 -15.01
N ASP A 6 2.59 -5.60 -16.01
CA ASP A 6 2.71 -7.03 -16.27
C ASP A 6 3.33 -7.78 -15.08
N ALA A 7 4.36 -7.20 -14.46
CA ALA A 7 4.97 -7.75 -13.26
C ALA A 7 3.98 -7.81 -12.08
N LEU A 8 3.21 -6.74 -11.85
CA LEU A 8 2.17 -6.71 -10.83
C LEU A 8 1.07 -7.75 -11.11
N LEU A 9 0.61 -7.83 -12.35
CA LEU A 9 -0.40 -8.81 -12.77
C LEU A 9 0.08 -10.25 -12.68
N ALA A 10 1.37 -10.49 -12.90
CA ALA A 10 1.94 -11.84 -12.84
C ALA A 10 1.83 -12.44 -11.44
N GLY A 11 2.01 -11.63 -10.38
CA GLY A 11 1.92 -12.05 -8.98
C GLY A 11 0.50 -12.26 -8.45
N LEU A 12 -0.54 -11.85 -9.21
CA LEU A 12 -1.92 -12.00 -8.77
C LEU A 12 -2.41 -13.45 -8.83
N PRO A 13 -3.33 -13.87 -7.92
CA PRO A 13 -3.85 -15.23 -7.86
C PRO A 13 -4.69 -15.56 -9.10
N ARG A 14 -4.74 -16.84 -9.44
CA ARG A 14 -5.62 -17.36 -10.51
C ARG A 14 -7.06 -17.56 -10.05
N SER A 15 -7.28 -17.65 -8.74
CA SER A 15 -8.59 -17.79 -8.08
C SER A 15 -9.00 -16.47 -7.44
N GLY A 16 -10.27 -16.40 -7.03
CA GLY A 16 -10.85 -15.22 -6.40
C GLY A 16 -11.47 -14.25 -7.39
N CYS A 17 -12.48 -13.53 -6.90
CA CYS A 17 -13.27 -12.59 -7.67
C CYS A 17 -13.41 -11.26 -6.92
N VAL A 18 -13.66 -10.20 -7.66
CA VAL A 18 -14.04 -8.90 -7.12
C VAL A 18 -15.49 -9.01 -6.63
N THR A 19 -15.74 -8.74 -5.37
CA THR A 19 -17.07 -8.82 -4.76
C THR A 19 -17.80 -7.49 -4.76
N ARG A 20 -17.05 -6.39 -4.66
CA ARG A 20 -17.62 -5.05 -4.59
C ARG A 20 -16.64 -4.01 -5.10
N THR A 21 -17.18 -2.97 -5.73
CA THR A 21 -16.43 -1.77 -6.09
C THR A 21 -17.19 -0.52 -5.66
N VAL A 22 -16.47 0.49 -5.19
CA VAL A 22 -17.04 1.79 -4.85
C VAL A 22 -16.18 2.88 -5.51
N PRO A 23 -16.53 3.29 -6.73
CA PRO A 23 -15.88 4.45 -7.34
C PRO A 23 -16.31 5.71 -6.58
N GLY A 24 -15.40 6.30 -5.86
CA GLY A 24 -15.63 7.51 -5.09
C GLY A 24 -14.95 8.72 -5.74
N ARG A 25 -15.24 9.90 -5.24
CA ARG A 25 -14.73 11.15 -5.79
C ARG A 25 -13.22 11.35 -5.57
N ARG A 26 -12.68 10.88 -4.45
CA ARG A 26 -11.24 10.97 -4.11
C ARG A 26 -10.57 9.62 -4.11
N TRP A 27 -11.29 8.58 -3.71
CA TRP A 27 -10.79 7.24 -3.55
C TRP A 27 -11.75 6.26 -4.20
N THR A 28 -11.18 5.30 -4.89
CA THR A 28 -11.88 4.13 -5.42
C THR A 28 -11.52 2.94 -4.55
N LEU A 29 -12.53 2.16 -4.15
CA LEU A 29 -12.37 0.94 -3.34
C LEU A 29 -12.71 -0.28 -4.19
N ALA A 30 -12.01 -1.38 -3.96
CA ALA A 30 -12.36 -2.71 -4.42
C ALA A 30 -12.23 -3.73 -3.27
N GLU A 31 -13.16 -4.67 -3.20
CA GLU A 31 -13.15 -5.78 -2.25
C GLU A 31 -13.12 -7.11 -3.02
N THR A 32 -12.53 -8.13 -2.43
CA THR A 32 -12.40 -9.47 -3.04
C THR A 32 -12.92 -10.56 -2.12
N ASP A 33 -13.32 -11.70 -2.69
CA ASP A 33 -13.73 -12.90 -1.92
C ASP A 33 -12.54 -13.60 -1.22
N LEU A 34 -11.33 -13.12 -1.42
CA LEU A 34 -10.14 -13.55 -0.67
C LEU A 34 -9.95 -12.75 0.64
N GLY A 35 -10.91 -11.91 1.01
CA GLY A 35 -10.93 -11.16 2.27
C GLY A 35 -10.16 -9.84 2.23
N GLY A 36 -9.62 -9.45 1.09
CA GLY A 36 -8.88 -8.19 0.95
C GLY A 36 -9.76 -7.03 0.48
N ALA A 37 -9.46 -5.83 0.96
CA ALA A 37 -9.96 -4.55 0.47
C ALA A 37 -8.80 -3.64 0.08
N GLY A 38 -8.91 -2.96 -1.05
CA GLY A 38 -7.87 -2.06 -1.55
C GLY A 38 -8.44 -0.75 -2.05
N CYS A 39 -7.67 0.31 -1.88
CA CYS A 39 -8.00 1.65 -2.35
C CYS A 39 -7.00 2.13 -3.39
N ALA A 40 -7.49 2.96 -4.30
CA ALA A 40 -6.67 3.76 -5.19
C ALA A 40 -7.20 5.19 -5.28
N MET A 41 -6.35 6.14 -5.62
CA MET A 41 -6.78 7.52 -5.84
C MET A 41 -7.64 7.60 -7.10
N SER A 42 -8.79 8.24 -6.99
CA SER A 42 -9.63 8.56 -8.14
C SER A 42 -9.02 9.73 -8.91
N THR A 43 -8.79 9.55 -10.20
CA THR A 43 -8.27 10.58 -11.10
C THR A 43 -9.35 10.90 -12.13
N GLU A 44 -9.69 12.17 -12.24
CA GLU A 44 -10.68 12.68 -13.20
C GLU A 44 -10.02 13.04 -14.54
N GLY A 45 -10.84 13.23 -15.58
CA GLY A 45 -10.42 13.83 -16.84
C GLY A 45 -10.10 12.86 -17.97
N SER A 46 -10.51 11.59 -17.87
CA SER A 46 -10.39 10.67 -19.01
C SER A 46 -11.45 10.93 -20.08
N SER A 47 -11.01 11.12 -21.33
CA SER A 47 -11.87 11.20 -22.50
C SER A 47 -12.07 9.86 -23.22
N ILE A 48 -11.45 8.78 -22.72
CA ILE A 48 -11.46 7.46 -23.33
C ILE A 48 -12.63 6.64 -22.78
N ALA A 49 -13.37 6.01 -23.68
CA ALA A 49 -14.46 5.12 -23.30
C ALA A 49 -13.96 3.96 -22.43
N PRO A 50 -14.77 3.53 -21.46
CA PRO A 50 -14.38 2.43 -20.58
C PRO A 50 -14.25 1.12 -21.37
N ARG A 51 -13.23 0.34 -21.03
CA ARG A 51 -13.00 -1.03 -21.53
C ARG A 51 -13.95 -2.03 -20.86
N PHE A 52 -14.37 -1.73 -19.62
CA PHE A 52 -15.29 -2.54 -18.83
C PHE A 52 -16.58 -1.77 -18.53
N PRO A 53 -17.45 -1.52 -19.52
CA PRO A 53 -18.61 -0.62 -19.39
C PRO A 53 -19.65 -1.11 -18.38
N HIS A 54 -19.62 -2.38 -18.03
CA HIS A 54 -20.52 -2.99 -17.02
C HIS A 54 -19.86 -3.13 -15.64
N GLY A 55 -18.69 -2.50 -15.44
CA GLY A 55 -17.91 -2.66 -14.22
C GLY A 55 -17.08 -3.94 -14.18
N ILE A 56 -16.46 -4.19 -13.04
CA ILE A 56 -15.54 -5.32 -12.83
C ILE A 56 -15.99 -6.28 -11.72
N GLU A 57 -17.13 -6.03 -11.09
CA GLU A 57 -17.70 -6.91 -10.06
C GLU A 57 -18.04 -8.28 -10.63
N GLY A 58 -17.78 -9.32 -9.85
CA GLY A 58 -17.91 -10.72 -10.27
C GLY A 58 -16.79 -11.24 -11.16
N MET A 59 -15.90 -10.37 -11.65
CA MET A 59 -14.76 -10.77 -12.47
C MET A 59 -13.64 -11.38 -11.60
N ARG A 60 -12.90 -12.31 -12.18
CA ARG A 60 -11.69 -12.83 -11.53
C ARG A 60 -10.70 -11.71 -11.26
N ILE A 61 -10.05 -11.72 -10.09
CA ILE A 61 -9.09 -10.69 -9.63
C ILE A 61 -8.09 -10.35 -10.73
N LYS A 62 -7.44 -11.35 -11.34
CA LYS A 62 -6.43 -11.13 -12.38
C LYS A 62 -6.99 -10.45 -13.63
N VAL A 63 -8.23 -10.76 -14.02
CA VAL A 63 -8.89 -10.16 -15.19
C VAL A 63 -9.34 -8.73 -14.88
N ALA A 64 -9.91 -8.52 -13.71
CA ALA A 64 -10.32 -7.18 -13.24
C ALA A 64 -9.13 -6.23 -13.09
N ALA A 65 -8.01 -6.73 -12.59
CA ALA A 65 -6.77 -5.96 -12.43
C ALA A 65 -6.16 -5.47 -13.75
N GLU A 66 -6.47 -6.11 -14.90
CA GLU A 66 -6.08 -5.60 -16.23
C GLU A 66 -6.65 -4.21 -16.52
N ALA A 67 -7.70 -3.80 -15.81
CA ALA A 67 -8.22 -2.44 -15.87
C ALA A 67 -7.17 -1.38 -15.52
N ALA A 68 -6.13 -1.73 -14.73
CA ALA A 68 -5.02 -0.84 -14.42
C ALA A 68 -4.24 -0.35 -15.66
N LYS A 69 -4.32 -1.08 -16.78
CA LYS A 69 -3.74 -0.69 -18.07
C LYS A 69 -4.68 0.16 -18.93
N SER A 70 -5.86 0.49 -18.43
CA SER A 70 -6.80 1.35 -19.17
C SER A 70 -6.31 2.81 -19.17
N TRP A 71 -6.50 3.48 -20.31
CA TRP A 71 -6.37 4.92 -20.39
C TRP A 71 -7.62 5.66 -19.91
N ASN A 72 -8.68 4.94 -19.54
CA ASN A 72 -9.75 5.48 -18.72
C ASN A 72 -9.31 5.47 -17.27
N PHE A 73 -9.07 6.65 -16.68
CA PHE A 73 -8.46 6.76 -15.36
C PHE A 73 -9.34 6.23 -14.23
N THR A 74 -10.67 6.25 -14.39
CA THR A 74 -11.58 5.62 -13.42
C THR A 74 -11.38 4.10 -13.40
N GLU A 75 -11.27 3.49 -14.57
CA GLU A 75 -10.98 2.05 -14.68
C GLU A 75 -9.59 1.71 -14.19
N ALA A 76 -8.59 2.52 -14.54
CA ALA A 76 -7.23 2.34 -14.06
C ALA A 76 -7.19 2.36 -12.53
N GLY A 77 -7.90 3.30 -11.89
CA GLY A 77 -8.05 3.35 -10.44
C GLY A 77 -8.70 2.09 -9.87
N LEU A 78 -9.76 1.58 -10.50
CA LEU A 78 -10.39 0.31 -10.09
C LEU A 78 -9.41 -0.86 -10.19
N GLY A 79 -8.66 -0.97 -11.29
CA GLY A 79 -7.66 -2.02 -11.47
C GLY A 79 -6.55 -1.99 -10.42
N ILE A 80 -6.06 -0.80 -10.07
CA ILE A 80 -5.08 -0.61 -8.98
C ILE A 80 -5.70 -0.95 -7.62
N ALA A 81 -6.96 -0.56 -7.36
CA ALA A 81 -7.64 -0.92 -6.11
C ALA A 81 -7.78 -2.45 -5.96
N VAL A 82 -8.06 -3.17 -7.05
CA VAL A 82 -8.10 -4.65 -7.04
C VAL A 82 -6.72 -5.24 -6.75
N MET A 83 -5.64 -4.71 -7.33
CA MET A 83 -4.28 -5.15 -7.01
C MET A 83 -3.97 -4.91 -5.53
N ASN A 84 -4.29 -3.74 -5.00
CA ASN A 84 -4.09 -3.40 -3.58
C ASN A 84 -4.92 -4.29 -2.65
N ALA A 85 -6.14 -4.66 -3.05
CA ALA A 85 -6.96 -5.61 -2.28
C ALA A 85 -6.30 -6.98 -2.10
N PHE A 86 -5.43 -7.37 -3.01
CA PHE A 86 -4.66 -8.60 -2.89
C PHE A 86 -3.32 -8.38 -2.20
N TYR A 87 -2.50 -7.46 -2.71
CA TYR A 87 -1.12 -7.29 -2.21
C TYR A 87 -1.05 -6.74 -0.78
N ASN A 88 -2.03 -5.94 -0.37
CA ASN A 88 -2.02 -5.30 0.96
C ASN A 88 -2.67 -6.15 2.05
N THR A 89 -3.11 -7.38 1.77
CA THR A 89 -3.68 -8.29 2.79
C THR A 89 -2.68 -8.71 3.87
N SER A 90 -1.40 -8.70 3.54
CA SER A 90 -0.32 -9.03 4.47
C SER A 90 0.24 -7.81 5.23
N VAL A 91 -0.24 -6.60 4.93
CA VAL A 91 0.19 -5.40 5.64
C VAL A 91 -0.37 -5.39 7.06
N ARG A 92 0.51 -5.20 8.04
CA ARG A 92 0.15 -5.05 9.46
C ARG A 92 0.40 -3.62 9.87
N ILE A 93 -0.63 -2.94 10.36
CA ILE A 93 -0.57 -1.57 10.83
C ILE A 93 -0.48 -1.61 12.34
N LEU A 94 0.54 -0.95 12.89
CA LEU A 94 0.74 -0.79 14.33
C LEU A 94 0.56 0.69 14.69
N GLU A 95 -0.43 0.96 15.53
CA GLU A 95 -0.81 2.33 15.87
C GLU A 95 -1.00 2.51 17.37
N LYS A 96 -0.68 3.71 17.86
CA LYS A 96 -0.91 4.09 19.26
C LYS A 96 -2.41 4.19 19.59
N HIS A 97 -3.21 4.55 18.60
CA HIS A 97 -4.67 4.63 18.66
C HIS A 97 -5.26 3.75 17.54
N PRO A 98 -5.19 2.40 17.69
CA PRO A 98 -5.54 1.47 16.63
C PRO A 98 -7.01 1.57 16.24
N GLN A 99 -7.27 1.50 14.93
CA GLN A 99 -8.60 1.33 14.38
C GLN A 99 -8.96 -0.16 14.30
N PRO A 100 -10.24 -0.52 14.07
CA PRO A 100 -10.60 -1.92 13.85
C PRO A 100 -9.77 -2.56 12.73
N GLY A 101 -9.01 -3.61 13.06
CA GLY A 101 -8.09 -4.28 12.16
C GLY A 101 -6.61 -3.94 12.34
N ASP A 102 -6.30 -2.86 13.04
CA ASP A 102 -4.92 -2.49 13.38
C ASP A 102 -4.45 -3.22 14.66
N TYR A 103 -3.15 -3.31 14.81
CA TYR A 103 -2.52 -3.77 16.04
C TYR A 103 -2.14 -2.56 16.94
N PRO A 104 -2.17 -2.71 18.26
CA PRO A 104 -1.62 -1.69 19.13
C PRO A 104 -0.09 -1.57 18.94
N ASP A 105 0.46 -0.39 19.13
CA ASP A 105 1.90 -0.13 18.97
C ASP A 105 2.78 -1.05 19.85
N SER A 106 2.28 -1.47 21.01
CA SER A 106 2.96 -2.43 21.90
C SER A 106 3.13 -3.82 21.29
N ALA A 107 2.39 -4.17 20.24
CA ALA A 107 2.55 -5.43 19.52
C ALA A 107 3.84 -5.48 18.66
N CYS A 108 4.56 -4.35 18.54
CA CYS A 108 5.82 -4.27 17.79
C CYS A 108 6.84 -5.34 18.21
N GLU A 109 6.93 -5.66 19.50
CA GLU A 109 7.85 -6.68 20.05
C GLU A 109 7.64 -8.08 19.44
N PHE A 110 6.42 -8.38 19.00
CA PHE A 110 6.03 -9.68 18.47
C PHE A 110 5.90 -9.69 16.94
N ILE A 111 5.62 -8.54 16.34
CA ILE A 111 5.30 -8.46 14.91
C ILE A 111 6.53 -8.10 14.08
N LEU A 112 7.33 -7.12 14.52
CA LEU A 112 8.43 -6.58 13.71
C LEU A 112 9.53 -7.61 13.42
N PRO A 113 9.89 -8.53 14.33
CA PRO A 113 10.93 -9.52 14.05
C PRO A 113 10.63 -10.44 12.87
N ASP A 114 9.36 -10.63 12.50
CA ASP A 114 8.89 -11.49 11.42
C ASP A 114 8.55 -10.75 10.14
N CYS A 115 8.89 -9.46 10.05
CA CYS A 115 8.60 -8.65 8.88
C CYS A 115 9.78 -8.58 7.92
N ASP A 116 9.51 -8.69 6.61
CA ASP A 116 10.51 -8.50 5.56
C ASP A 116 10.76 -7.01 5.26
N ILE A 117 9.72 -6.18 5.37
CA ILE A 117 9.77 -4.74 5.13
C ILE A 117 9.04 -4.02 6.25
N VAL A 118 9.65 -2.98 6.80
CA VAL A 118 9.07 -2.17 7.88
C VAL A 118 9.12 -0.69 7.51
N LEU A 119 7.96 -0.04 7.52
CA LEU A 119 7.86 1.41 7.40
C LEU A 119 7.69 2.02 8.79
N ILE A 120 8.64 2.85 9.19
CA ILE A 120 8.62 3.54 10.48
C ILE A 120 8.35 5.02 10.25
N THR A 121 7.40 5.58 10.97
CA THR A 121 7.15 7.04 10.91
C THR A 121 8.25 7.82 11.62
N GLY A 122 8.63 8.97 11.05
CA GLY A 122 9.63 9.88 11.63
C GLY A 122 9.26 10.40 13.03
N SER A 123 8.00 10.31 13.45
CA SER A 123 7.56 10.63 14.82
C SER A 123 8.24 9.76 15.88
N SER A 124 8.75 8.58 15.50
CA SER A 124 9.53 7.69 16.37
C SER A 124 10.85 8.31 16.84
N LEU A 125 11.40 9.28 16.12
CA LEU A 125 12.52 10.11 16.56
C LEU A 125 12.11 11.05 17.70
N VAL A 126 10.90 11.60 17.63
CA VAL A 126 10.38 12.56 18.62
C VAL A 126 10.06 11.85 19.93
N ASN A 127 9.37 10.72 19.87
CA ASN A 127 8.95 9.95 21.04
C ASN A 127 10.01 8.96 21.55
N LYS A 128 11.21 8.91 20.90
CA LYS A 128 12.38 8.11 21.30
C LYS A 128 12.19 6.59 21.16
N THR A 129 11.21 6.14 20.38
CA THR A 129 10.99 4.70 20.17
C THR A 129 11.86 4.12 19.06
N LEU A 130 12.39 4.97 18.16
CA LEU A 130 13.15 4.52 16.97
C LEU A 130 14.28 3.52 17.30
N PRO A 131 15.15 3.74 18.32
CA PRO A 131 16.22 2.80 18.62
C PRO A 131 15.72 1.39 18.89
N ARG A 132 14.63 1.26 19.68
CA ARG A 132 14.04 -0.05 19.96
C ARG A 132 13.40 -0.69 18.74
N LEU A 133 12.72 0.10 17.92
CA LEU A 133 12.12 -0.40 16.67
C LEU A 133 13.19 -0.94 15.73
N LEU A 134 14.34 -0.26 15.58
CA LEU A 134 15.46 -0.73 14.75
C LEU A 134 16.06 -2.04 15.28
N GLU A 135 16.14 -2.21 16.60
CA GLU A 135 16.58 -3.49 17.18
C GLU A 135 15.66 -4.66 16.80
N LEU A 136 14.34 -4.41 16.79
CA LEU A 136 13.33 -5.41 16.44
C LEU A 136 13.29 -5.71 14.93
N CYS A 137 13.68 -4.75 14.10
CA CYS A 137 13.67 -4.87 12.63
C CYS A 137 14.96 -5.49 12.05
N ARG A 138 15.81 -6.12 12.88
CA ARG A 138 17.05 -6.74 12.39
C ARG A 138 16.75 -7.81 11.33
N GLY A 139 17.16 -7.54 10.10
CA GLY A 139 16.90 -8.42 8.95
C GLY A 139 15.78 -7.96 8.02
N ALA A 140 14.96 -7.00 8.44
CA ALA A 140 13.97 -6.36 7.59
C ALA A 140 14.58 -5.22 6.76
N TYR A 141 13.98 -4.90 5.63
CA TYR A 141 14.24 -3.66 4.91
C TYR A 141 13.48 -2.50 5.57
N VAL A 142 14.21 -1.55 6.15
CA VAL A 142 13.63 -0.49 6.97
C VAL A 142 13.55 0.83 6.20
N VAL A 143 12.34 1.39 6.12
CA VAL A 143 12.09 2.71 5.56
C VAL A 143 11.65 3.67 6.66
N LEU A 144 12.42 4.73 6.92
CA LEU A 144 12.00 5.82 7.80
C LEU A 144 11.29 6.89 6.98
N THR A 145 10.02 7.16 7.26
CA THR A 145 9.16 8.01 6.42
C THR A 145 8.44 9.11 7.17
N GLY A 146 8.07 10.15 6.45
CA GLY A 146 7.24 11.26 6.93
C GLY A 146 7.98 12.59 7.07
N PRO A 147 7.23 13.68 7.37
CA PRO A 147 7.78 15.04 7.41
C PRO A 147 8.80 15.29 8.53
N THR A 148 8.80 14.42 9.55
CA THR A 148 9.71 14.54 10.70
C THR A 148 11.08 13.90 10.44
N VAL A 149 11.29 13.27 9.28
CA VAL A 149 12.54 12.57 8.94
C VAL A 149 13.59 13.56 8.49
N PRO A 150 14.73 13.71 9.20
CA PRO A 150 15.87 14.42 8.67
C PRO A 150 16.53 13.56 7.56
N LEU A 151 16.77 14.15 6.39
CA LEU A 151 17.43 13.48 5.27
C LEU A 151 18.95 13.46 5.52
N CYS A 152 19.38 12.80 6.59
CA CYS A 152 20.77 12.72 7.02
C CYS A 152 21.36 11.34 6.73
N PRO A 153 22.46 11.23 5.96
CA PRO A 153 23.10 9.95 5.65
C PRO A 153 23.50 9.11 6.87
N ALA A 154 23.81 9.75 8.01
CA ALA A 154 24.18 9.04 9.24
C ALA A 154 23.06 8.09 9.75
N LEU A 155 21.80 8.35 9.40
CA LEU A 155 20.69 7.45 9.74
C LEU A 155 20.76 6.11 8.99
N LEU A 156 21.34 6.11 7.79
CA LEU A 156 21.52 4.88 7.00
C LEU A 156 22.53 3.94 7.64
N GLU A 157 23.51 4.48 8.38
CA GLU A 157 24.53 3.69 9.08
C GLU A 157 23.97 3.01 10.35
N LEU A 158 22.74 3.37 10.77
CA LEU A 158 22.08 2.87 11.96
C LEU A 158 21.06 1.75 11.67
N GLY A 159 21.07 1.16 10.47
CA GLY A 159 20.18 0.07 10.10
C GLY A 159 18.87 0.52 9.46
N ILE A 160 18.85 1.72 8.89
CA ILE A 160 17.76 2.22 8.05
C ILE A 160 18.22 2.11 6.59
N ASP A 161 17.44 1.44 5.74
CA ASP A 161 17.80 1.25 4.34
C ASP A 161 17.36 2.43 3.47
N ARG A 162 16.31 3.14 3.87
CA ARG A 162 15.78 4.26 3.09
C ARG A 162 15.20 5.37 3.96
N LEU A 163 15.48 6.61 3.55
CA LEU A 163 14.87 7.82 4.11
C LEU A 163 13.87 8.40 3.10
N ALA A 164 12.65 8.64 3.56
CA ALA A 164 11.56 9.25 2.79
C ALA A 164 11.00 10.46 3.56
N GLY A 165 11.77 11.51 3.61
CA GLY A 165 11.45 12.78 4.25
C GLY A 165 10.75 13.77 3.31
N MET A 166 10.43 14.94 3.84
CA MET A 166 9.86 16.06 3.09
C MET A 166 10.87 17.22 3.03
N VAL A 167 10.97 17.82 1.86
CA VAL A 167 11.68 19.10 1.68
C VAL A 167 10.62 20.18 1.52
N VAL A 168 10.65 21.18 2.39
CA VAL A 168 9.82 22.37 2.27
C VAL A 168 10.54 23.37 1.38
N THR A 169 9.91 23.73 0.29
CA THR A 169 10.36 24.82 -0.61
C THR A 169 9.36 25.96 -0.53
N ASP A 170 9.84 27.18 -0.68
CA ASP A 170 9.03 28.39 -0.68
C ASP A 170 7.98 28.41 -1.81
#